data_304059a260933b6dd867467d1b079bac
#
_entry.id   304059a260933b6dd867467d1b079bac
#
_cell.length_a   1.000
_cell.length_b   1.000
_cell.length_c   1.000
_cell.angle_alpha   90.00
_cell.angle_beta   90.00
_cell.angle_gamma   90.00
#
_symmetry.space_group_name_H-M   'P 1'
#
loop_
_entity.id
_entity.type
_entity.pdbx_description
1 polymer ?
#
loop_
_entity_poly.entity_id
_entity_poly.type
_entity_poly.pdbx_seq_one_letter_code
_entity_poly.pdbx_strand_id
1 'polypeptide(L)'
;VLFQGPPTKKVLDENGQSINGKSVLPNATLDYVAKQNFSQYKGIKASAEAIAKGFAFVDQPNEALAELTVKSIKASNGDDVSSLLEMRHVLSKDTLDQKLQSLIKEAGISPVGEFYMWTAKDPQAFYKAYVQKGLDITYNLSFKVKKEFTKGQIKNGVAQIDFGNGYTGNIVVNDLTTPEVHKDVLDKEDGKSINNDTVKLGDEVTYKLEGWVVPANRGYDLFEYKFVDHLQHTHDLYLKDKVVAKVAITLKDGTVIPKGTNLVQYTETVYNKETGRYELAFKADFLAQVSRSSAFGADDFIVVKRIKAGDVYNTADFFVNGNKVKTETVVTHTPEKPKPVMPQKVTPKAPALPSTGEQGVSVLTVLGAALLSLLGLVGFKKRQQ
;
A
#
# COMPACT_ATOMS: atom_id res chain seq x y z
N VAL A 1 -15.70 -4.37 -48.33
CA VAL A 1 -14.72 -4.46 -47.22
C VAL A 1 -15.54 -4.76 -45.97
N LEU A 2 -15.47 -5.99 -45.47
CA LEU A 2 -16.08 -6.34 -44.19
C LEU A 2 -15.34 -5.59 -43.09
N PHE A 3 -16.04 -4.70 -42.43
CA PHE A 3 -15.48 -4.00 -41.28
C PHE A 3 -15.42 -4.95 -40.08
N GLN A 4 -14.26 -5.39 -39.73
CA GLN A 4 -14.08 -6.31 -38.59
C GLN A 4 -13.98 -5.52 -37.29
N GLY A 5 -14.85 -5.84 -36.34
CA GLY A 5 -14.69 -5.36 -34.99
C GLY A 5 -13.49 -6.03 -34.32
N PRO A 6 -12.57 -5.30 -33.71
CA PRO A 6 -11.45 -5.89 -32.99
C PRO A 6 -11.95 -6.65 -31.74
N PRO A 7 -11.15 -7.56 -31.18
CA PRO A 7 -11.43 -8.09 -29.86
C PRO A 7 -11.43 -6.97 -28.81
N THR A 8 -12.16 -7.16 -27.74
CA THR A 8 -12.29 -6.17 -26.67
C THR A 8 -11.92 -6.76 -25.33
N LYS A 9 -11.42 -5.91 -24.44
CA LYS A 9 -11.13 -6.29 -23.06
C LYS A 9 -11.63 -5.21 -22.11
N LYS A 10 -12.17 -5.67 -20.98
CA LYS A 10 -12.58 -4.83 -19.85
C LYS A 10 -11.90 -5.34 -18.58
N VAL A 11 -11.61 -4.43 -17.65
CA VAL A 11 -11.25 -4.73 -16.27
C VAL A 11 -12.40 -4.25 -15.39
N LEU A 12 -12.93 -5.15 -14.55
CA LEU A 12 -14.17 -4.93 -13.81
C LEU A 12 -13.95 -5.04 -12.31
N ASP A 13 -14.78 -4.32 -11.56
CA ASP A 13 -14.93 -4.51 -10.12
C ASP A 13 -15.90 -5.70 -9.82
N GLU A 14 -16.12 -5.93 -8.52
CA GLU A 14 -17.03 -6.99 -8.04
C GLU A 14 -18.49 -6.80 -8.46
N ASN A 15 -18.88 -5.59 -8.85
CA ASN A 15 -20.23 -5.25 -9.34
C ASN A 15 -20.34 -5.29 -10.86
N GLY A 16 -19.28 -5.71 -11.56
CA GLY A 16 -19.24 -5.77 -13.02
C GLY A 16 -19.07 -4.41 -13.69
N GLN A 17 -18.68 -3.37 -12.95
CA GLN A 17 -18.42 -2.04 -13.50
C GLN A 17 -16.96 -1.86 -13.90
N SER A 18 -16.73 -1.13 -14.97
CA SER A 18 -15.38 -0.87 -15.46
C SER A 18 -14.56 -0.05 -14.47
N ILE A 19 -13.37 -0.54 -14.18
CA ILE A 19 -12.33 0.18 -13.40
C ILE A 19 -11.13 0.54 -14.26
N ASN A 20 -11.30 0.58 -15.58
CA ASN A 20 -10.22 1.01 -16.47
C ASN A 20 -9.75 2.44 -16.13
N GLY A 21 -8.44 2.64 -16.01
CA GLY A 21 -7.85 3.91 -15.62
C GLY A 21 -7.93 4.21 -14.11
N LYS A 22 -8.50 3.32 -13.31
CA LYS A 22 -8.61 3.49 -11.85
C LYS A 22 -7.41 2.92 -11.13
N SER A 23 -7.12 3.48 -9.93
CA SER A 23 -6.07 2.95 -9.08
C SER A 23 -6.49 1.68 -8.35
N VAL A 24 -5.52 0.83 -8.06
CA VAL A 24 -5.66 -0.39 -7.28
C VAL A 24 -4.53 -0.51 -6.26
N LEU A 25 -4.73 -1.36 -5.27
CA LEU A 25 -3.77 -1.61 -4.19
C LEU A 25 -2.84 -2.80 -4.52
N PRO A 26 -1.69 -2.90 -3.84
CA PRO A 26 -0.86 -4.10 -3.91
C PRO A 26 -1.64 -5.36 -3.54
N ASN A 27 -1.24 -6.49 -4.10
CA ASN A 27 -1.90 -7.80 -3.92
C ASN A 27 -3.35 -7.87 -4.42
N ALA A 28 -3.80 -6.91 -5.23
CA ALA A 28 -5.13 -6.96 -5.83
C ALA A 28 -5.27 -8.16 -6.76
N THR A 29 -6.47 -8.71 -6.80
CA THR A 29 -6.91 -9.63 -7.85
C THR A 29 -7.80 -8.86 -8.82
N LEU A 30 -7.43 -8.85 -10.10
CA LEU A 30 -8.13 -8.10 -11.13
C LEU A 30 -8.93 -9.05 -12.02
N ASP A 31 -10.21 -8.72 -12.21
CA ASP A 31 -11.13 -9.47 -13.09
C ASP A 31 -11.17 -8.82 -14.46
N TYR A 32 -10.92 -9.64 -15.48
CA TYR A 32 -10.93 -9.23 -16.87
C TYR A 32 -12.00 -10.00 -17.65
N VAL A 33 -12.70 -9.28 -18.51
CA VAL A 33 -13.62 -9.85 -19.47
C VAL A 33 -13.14 -9.48 -20.87
N ALA A 34 -12.80 -10.48 -21.66
CA ALA A 34 -12.36 -10.29 -23.02
C ALA A 34 -13.33 -10.98 -23.98
N LYS A 35 -13.57 -10.34 -25.11
CA LYS A 35 -14.44 -10.85 -26.15
C LYS A 35 -13.66 -11.06 -27.45
N GLN A 36 -13.70 -12.30 -27.93
CA GLN A 36 -13.28 -12.68 -29.26
C GLN A 36 -14.47 -12.50 -30.21
N ASN A 37 -14.34 -11.63 -31.18
CA ASN A 37 -15.46 -11.18 -31.98
C ASN A 37 -15.57 -11.98 -33.30
N PHE A 38 -16.69 -12.66 -33.50
CA PHE A 38 -16.99 -13.42 -34.70
C PHE A 38 -18.27 -12.96 -35.40
N SER A 39 -18.96 -11.96 -34.89
CA SER A 39 -20.28 -11.54 -35.42
C SER A 39 -20.23 -11.15 -36.89
N GLN A 40 -19.12 -10.59 -37.39
CA GLN A 40 -18.97 -10.24 -38.80
C GLN A 40 -18.87 -11.45 -39.74
N TYR A 41 -18.60 -12.65 -39.24
CA TYR A 41 -18.46 -13.86 -40.04
C TYR A 41 -19.75 -14.65 -40.19
N LYS A 42 -20.86 -14.18 -39.61
CA LYS A 42 -22.14 -14.87 -39.63
C LYS A 42 -22.58 -15.18 -41.06
N GLY A 43 -22.73 -16.46 -41.38
CA GLY A 43 -23.18 -16.93 -42.67
C GLY A 43 -22.13 -16.90 -43.78
N ILE A 44 -20.90 -16.48 -43.47
CA ILE A 44 -19.82 -16.43 -44.46
C ILE A 44 -19.23 -17.83 -44.60
N LYS A 45 -19.16 -18.31 -45.85
CA LYS A 45 -18.47 -19.57 -46.17
C LYS A 45 -17.01 -19.30 -46.42
N ALA A 46 -16.15 -19.98 -45.70
CA ALA A 46 -14.70 -19.97 -45.90
C ALA A 46 -14.22 -21.27 -46.50
N SER A 47 -13.13 -21.24 -47.25
CA SER A 47 -12.50 -22.46 -47.77
C SER A 47 -11.86 -23.27 -46.66
N ALA A 48 -11.76 -24.57 -46.85
CA ALA A 48 -11.06 -25.46 -45.90
C ALA A 48 -9.61 -25.04 -45.66
N GLU A 49 -8.93 -24.51 -46.69
CA GLU A 49 -7.58 -23.98 -46.60
C GLU A 49 -7.51 -22.76 -45.70
N ALA A 50 -8.41 -21.80 -45.85
CA ALA A 50 -8.48 -20.61 -44.98
C ALA A 50 -8.76 -20.99 -43.54
N ILE A 51 -9.72 -21.90 -43.29
CA ILE A 51 -10.05 -22.38 -41.94
C ILE A 51 -8.86 -23.07 -41.28
N ALA A 52 -8.12 -23.88 -42.04
CA ALA A 52 -6.94 -24.60 -41.53
C ALA A 52 -5.81 -23.70 -41.02
N LYS A 53 -5.78 -22.42 -41.41
CA LYS A 53 -4.85 -21.44 -40.89
C LYS A 53 -5.08 -21.12 -39.40
N GLY A 54 -6.27 -21.40 -38.91
CA GLY A 54 -6.54 -21.44 -37.47
C GLY A 54 -7.17 -20.21 -36.87
N PHE A 55 -7.58 -20.39 -35.62
CA PHE A 55 -8.19 -19.38 -34.76
C PHE A 55 -7.49 -19.38 -33.39
N ALA A 56 -7.20 -18.21 -32.91
CA ALA A 56 -6.58 -18.05 -31.60
C ALA A 56 -7.07 -16.77 -30.90
N PHE A 57 -6.95 -16.80 -29.57
CA PHE A 57 -7.11 -15.65 -28.70
C PHE A 57 -5.82 -15.47 -27.90
N VAL A 58 -5.37 -14.23 -27.76
CA VAL A 58 -4.11 -13.89 -27.06
C VAL A 58 -4.40 -12.86 -25.98
N ASP A 59 -4.02 -13.17 -24.75
CA ASP A 59 -4.04 -12.26 -23.61
C ASP A 59 -2.62 -11.78 -23.33
N GLN A 60 -2.43 -10.46 -23.30
CA GLN A 60 -1.12 -9.82 -23.21
C GLN A 60 -0.99 -8.98 -21.93
N PRO A 61 -0.84 -9.60 -20.75
CA PRO A 61 -0.54 -8.87 -19.53
C PRO A 61 0.90 -8.31 -19.60
N ASN A 62 1.12 -7.19 -18.92
CA ASN A 62 2.48 -6.75 -18.68
C ASN A 62 3.10 -7.48 -17.47
N GLU A 63 4.34 -7.11 -17.11
CA GLU A 63 5.11 -7.72 -16.02
C GLU A 63 4.46 -7.62 -14.63
N ALA A 64 3.42 -6.80 -14.48
CA ALA A 64 2.74 -6.61 -13.20
C ALA A 64 1.85 -7.77 -12.78
N LEU A 65 1.40 -8.59 -13.74
CA LEU A 65 0.37 -9.61 -13.53
C LEU A 65 0.93 -11.04 -13.52
N ALA A 66 0.36 -11.87 -12.67
CA ALA A 66 0.68 -13.28 -12.53
C ALA A 66 -0.55 -14.09 -12.12
N GLU A 67 -0.39 -15.41 -12.02
CA GLU A 67 -1.39 -16.33 -11.48
C GLU A 67 -2.75 -16.20 -12.15
N LEU A 68 -2.78 -16.46 -13.46
CA LEU A 68 -4.03 -16.52 -14.23
C LEU A 68 -4.97 -17.57 -13.67
N THR A 69 -6.22 -17.17 -13.45
CA THR A 69 -7.35 -18.08 -13.25
C THR A 69 -8.33 -17.89 -14.40
N VAL A 70 -8.62 -18.97 -15.13
CA VAL A 70 -9.66 -18.98 -16.14
C VAL A 70 -10.99 -19.32 -15.48
N LYS A 71 -11.85 -18.33 -15.31
CA LYS A 71 -13.15 -18.51 -14.66
C LYS A 71 -14.16 -19.18 -15.59
N SER A 72 -14.20 -18.75 -16.84
CA SER A 72 -15.05 -19.36 -17.88
C SER A 72 -14.62 -18.91 -19.27
N ILE A 73 -14.89 -19.75 -20.26
CA ILE A 73 -14.79 -19.42 -21.68
C ILE A 73 -16.08 -19.88 -22.32
N LYS A 74 -16.95 -18.93 -22.69
CA LYS A 74 -18.29 -19.21 -23.19
C LYS A 74 -18.59 -18.50 -24.49
N ALA A 75 -19.27 -19.21 -25.39
CA ALA A 75 -19.89 -18.61 -26.55
C ALA A 75 -21.14 -17.81 -26.16
N SER A 76 -21.58 -16.90 -27.03
CA SER A 76 -22.77 -16.07 -26.79
C SER A 76 -24.09 -16.88 -26.72
N ASN A 77 -24.11 -18.12 -27.18
CA ASN A 77 -25.22 -19.05 -26.97
C ASN A 77 -25.20 -19.81 -25.63
N GLY A 78 -24.17 -19.54 -24.79
CA GLY A 78 -24.02 -20.18 -23.49
C GLY A 78 -23.15 -21.43 -23.46
N ASP A 79 -22.70 -21.93 -24.61
CA ASP A 79 -21.82 -23.10 -24.67
C ASP A 79 -20.48 -22.84 -23.97
N ASP A 80 -20.03 -23.82 -23.21
CA ASP A 80 -18.65 -23.86 -22.71
C ASP A 80 -17.71 -24.29 -23.84
N VAL A 81 -16.76 -23.43 -24.22
CA VAL A 81 -15.88 -23.68 -25.37
C VAL A 81 -14.48 -24.16 -24.92
N SER A 82 -14.22 -24.24 -23.65
CA SER A 82 -12.87 -24.51 -23.13
C SER A 82 -12.30 -25.84 -23.63
N SER A 83 -13.13 -26.87 -23.80
CA SER A 83 -12.69 -28.17 -24.30
C SER A 83 -12.21 -28.18 -25.77
N LEU A 84 -12.63 -27.17 -26.56
CA LEU A 84 -12.26 -27.02 -27.96
C LEU A 84 -10.98 -26.19 -28.14
N LEU A 85 -10.46 -25.65 -27.07
CA LEU A 85 -9.30 -24.76 -27.05
C LEU A 85 -8.14 -25.41 -26.30
N GLU A 86 -6.94 -25.19 -26.82
CA GLU A 86 -5.69 -25.50 -26.12
C GLU A 86 -5.09 -24.22 -25.60
N MET A 87 -4.89 -24.13 -24.27
CA MET A 87 -4.31 -22.98 -23.59
C MET A 87 -2.81 -23.19 -23.39
N ARG A 88 -2.05 -22.14 -23.66
CA ARG A 88 -0.62 -22.06 -23.40
C ARG A 88 -0.28 -20.81 -22.59
N HIS A 89 0.49 -21.00 -21.54
CA HIS A 89 1.21 -19.93 -20.88
C HIS A 89 2.60 -19.83 -21.53
N VAL A 90 2.84 -18.75 -22.24
CA VAL A 90 4.04 -18.55 -23.04
C VAL A 90 4.96 -17.57 -22.31
N LEU A 91 6.14 -18.02 -21.89
CA LEU A 91 7.12 -17.18 -21.20
C LEU A 91 7.80 -16.19 -22.16
N SER A 92 8.00 -16.60 -23.40
CA SER A 92 8.50 -15.80 -24.50
C SER A 92 8.02 -16.39 -25.81
N LYS A 93 7.72 -15.56 -26.81
CA LYS A 93 7.33 -16.03 -28.16
C LYS A 93 8.33 -17.03 -28.76
N ASP A 94 9.60 -16.92 -28.39
CA ASP A 94 10.67 -17.81 -28.87
C ASP A 94 10.59 -19.22 -28.31
N THR A 95 9.80 -19.45 -27.26
CA THR A 95 9.58 -20.79 -26.67
C THR A 95 8.48 -21.58 -27.38
N LEU A 96 7.71 -20.97 -28.26
CA LEU A 96 6.68 -21.62 -29.06
C LEU A 96 7.32 -22.55 -30.12
N ASP A 97 6.58 -23.58 -30.51
CA ASP A 97 6.96 -24.36 -31.68
C ASP A 97 6.94 -23.52 -32.97
N GLN A 98 7.59 -23.99 -34.03
CA GLN A 98 7.73 -23.30 -35.31
C GLN A 98 6.37 -22.94 -35.93
N LYS A 99 5.38 -23.81 -35.80
CA LYS A 99 4.05 -23.60 -36.37
C LYS A 99 3.37 -22.41 -35.70
N LEU A 100 3.43 -22.31 -34.37
CA LEU A 100 2.83 -21.22 -33.61
C LEU A 100 3.61 -19.91 -33.75
N GLN A 101 4.94 -19.98 -33.79
CA GLN A 101 5.74 -18.79 -34.10
C GLN A 101 5.39 -18.22 -35.48
N SER A 102 5.26 -19.08 -36.49
CA SER A 102 4.84 -18.67 -37.84
C SER A 102 3.43 -18.08 -37.83
N LEU A 103 2.50 -18.67 -37.11
CA LEU A 103 1.13 -18.19 -36.99
C LEU A 103 1.10 -16.76 -36.41
N ILE A 104 1.81 -16.51 -35.33
CA ILE A 104 1.88 -15.18 -34.70
C ILE A 104 2.54 -14.17 -35.64
N LYS A 105 3.64 -14.54 -36.28
CA LYS A 105 4.37 -13.67 -37.22
C LYS A 105 3.52 -13.32 -38.43
N GLU A 106 2.88 -14.29 -39.05
CA GLU A 106 2.01 -14.07 -40.21
C GLU A 106 0.78 -13.24 -39.84
N ALA A 107 0.26 -13.43 -38.61
CA ALA A 107 -0.83 -12.63 -38.11
C ALA A 107 -0.46 -11.18 -37.79
N GLY A 108 0.84 -10.85 -37.75
CA GLY A 108 1.32 -9.52 -37.41
C GLY A 108 1.19 -9.16 -35.94
N ILE A 109 1.11 -10.15 -35.07
CA ILE A 109 1.05 -9.98 -33.61
C ILE A 109 2.45 -10.12 -33.03
N SER A 110 2.86 -9.14 -32.20
CA SER A 110 4.18 -9.12 -31.58
C SER A 110 4.09 -9.01 -30.06
N PRO A 111 3.71 -10.09 -29.36
CA PRO A 111 3.67 -10.10 -27.89
C PRO A 111 5.07 -9.85 -27.32
N VAL A 112 5.12 -9.00 -26.28
CA VAL A 112 6.36 -8.72 -25.55
C VAL A 112 6.29 -9.38 -24.18
N GLY A 113 7.31 -10.17 -23.82
CA GLY A 113 7.33 -10.88 -22.54
C GLY A 113 6.36 -12.04 -22.49
N GLU A 114 5.81 -12.30 -21.32
CA GLU A 114 4.85 -13.37 -21.09
C GLU A 114 3.48 -13.02 -21.69
N PHE A 115 2.83 -14.05 -22.22
CA PHE A 115 1.44 -13.95 -22.68
C PHE A 115 0.74 -15.29 -22.57
N TYR A 116 -0.58 -15.27 -22.74
CA TYR A 116 -1.42 -16.48 -22.73
C TYR A 116 -2.11 -16.60 -24.07
N MET A 117 -2.21 -17.82 -24.58
CA MET A 117 -2.73 -18.09 -25.90
C MET A 117 -3.68 -19.29 -25.86
N TRP A 118 -4.84 -19.14 -26.44
CA TRP A 118 -5.82 -20.20 -26.66
C TRP A 118 -5.94 -20.42 -28.16
N THR A 119 -5.74 -21.65 -28.60
CA THR A 119 -5.86 -22.03 -30.00
C THR A 119 -6.95 -23.08 -30.17
N ALA A 120 -7.73 -22.98 -31.24
CA ALA A 120 -8.70 -24.01 -31.58
C ALA A 120 -7.97 -25.32 -31.90
N LYS A 121 -8.31 -26.41 -31.19
CA LYS A 121 -7.72 -27.73 -31.42
C LYS A 121 -8.04 -28.29 -32.78
N ASP A 122 -9.33 -28.13 -33.20
CA ASP A 122 -9.83 -28.46 -34.50
C ASP A 122 -10.47 -27.22 -35.14
N PRO A 123 -9.75 -26.55 -36.04
CA PRO A 123 -10.24 -25.31 -36.65
C PRO A 123 -11.56 -25.51 -37.43
N GLN A 124 -11.75 -26.65 -38.08
CA GLN A 124 -12.99 -26.93 -38.84
C GLN A 124 -14.21 -27.06 -37.93
N ALA A 125 -14.09 -27.80 -36.84
CA ALA A 125 -15.11 -27.94 -35.85
C ALA A 125 -15.46 -26.62 -35.16
N PHE A 126 -14.42 -25.87 -34.78
CA PHE A 126 -14.60 -24.55 -34.17
C PHE A 126 -15.27 -23.53 -35.09
N TYR A 127 -14.87 -23.53 -36.38
CA TYR A 127 -15.48 -22.67 -37.38
C TYR A 127 -16.97 -22.97 -37.54
N LYS A 128 -17.36 -24.24 -37.67
CA LYS A 128 -18.76 -24.65 -37.82
C LYS A 128 -19.61 -24.33 -36.60
N ALA A 129 -19.05 -24.55 -35.42
CA ALA A 129 -19.78 -24.36 -34.14
C ALA A 129 -19.99 -22.90 -33.78
N TYR A 130 -19.04 -22.03 -34.06
CA TYR A 130 -19.06 -20.66 -33.53
C TYR A 130 -18.79 -19.58 -34.58
N VAL A 131 -17.72 -19.68 -35.35
CA VAL A 131 -17.29 -18.60 -36.27
C VAL A 131 -18.32 -18.36 -37.37
N GLN A 132 -18.73 -19.42 -38.07
CA GLN A 132 -19.73 -19.33 -39.14
C GLN A 132 -21.11 -18.87 -38.64
N LYS A 133 -21.43 -19.18 -37.39
CA LYS A 133 -22.68 -18.75 -36.75
C LYS A 133 -22.61 -17.33 -36.20
N GLY A 134 -21.44 -16.69 -36.24
CA GLY A 134 -21.22 -15.36 -35.72
C GLY A 134 -21.36 -15.26 -34.23
N LEU A 135 -21.03 -16.32 -33.49
CA LEU A 135 -21.13 -16.40 -32.04
C LEU A 135 -19.81 -15.96 -31.40
N ASP A 136 -19.82 -14.82 -30.70
CA ASP A 136 -18.66 -14.31 -30.00
C ASP A 136 -18.30 -15.21 -28.81
N ILE A 137 -16.99 -15.24 -28.47
CA ILE A 137 -16.49 -16.00 -27.33
C ILE A 137 -16.06 -15.02 -26.26
N THR A 138 -16.55 -15.21 -25.04
CA THR A 138 -16.20 -14.40 -23.87
C THR A 138 -15.30 -15.16 -22.93
N TYR A 139 -14.14 -14.57 -22.63
CA TYR A 139 -13.14 -15.07 -21.69
C TYR A 139 -13.28 -14.29 -20.38
N ASN A 140 -13.65 -14.97 -19.30
CA ASN A 140 -13.65 -14.42 -17.96
C ASN A 140 -12.40 -14.90 -17.24
N LEU A 141 -11.47 -13.97 -17.02
CA LEU A 141 -10.13 -14.24 -16.51
C LEU A 141 -9.90 -13.43 -15.23
N SER A 142 -9.05 -13.92 -14.35
CA SER A 142 -8.50 -13.10 -13.28
C SER A 142 -6.99 -13.28 -13.17
N PHE A 143 -6.32 -12.19 -12.76
CA PHE A 143 -4.89 -12.18 -12.49
C PHE A 143 -4.63 -11.56 -11.13
N LYS A 144 -3.58 -11.98 -10.47
CA LYS A 144 -3.03 -11.31 -9.31
C LYS A 144 -1.93 -10.33 -9.70
N VAL A 145 -1.88 -9.20 -9.02
CA VAL A 145 -0.74 -8.29 -9.10
C VAL A 145 0.44 -8.94 -8.37
N LYS A 146 1.59 -9.01 -9.03
CA LYS A 146 2.83 -9.56 -8.45
C LYS A 146 3.27 -8.74 -7.23
N LYS A 147 3.78 -9.40 -6.20
CA LYS A 147 4.30 -8.74 -5.00
C LYS A 147 5.51 -7.83 -5.31
N GLU A 148 6.31 -8.19 -6.30
CA GLU A 148 7.49 -7.43 -6.73
C GLU A 148 7.11 -6.16 -7.48
N PHE A 149 5.91 -6.09 -8.04
CA PHE A 149 5.40 -4.90 -8.71
C PHE A 149 4.79 -3.96 -7.67
N THR A 150 5.54 -2.93 -7.30
CA THR A 150 5.19 -2.02 -6.20
C THR A 150 4.70 -0.66 -6.66
N LYS A 151 4.96 -0.31 -7.93
CA LYS A 151 4.61 0.99 -8.50
C LYS A 151 4.53 0.92 -10.01
N GLY A 152 3.59 1.64 -10.58
CA GLY A 152 3.47 1.83 -12.01
C GLY A 152 2.13 1.37 -12.57
N GLN A 153 2.05 1.24 -13.87
CA GLN A 153 0.83 0.87 -14.58
C GLN A 153 0.75 -0.65 -14.78
N ILE A 154 -0.42 -1.18 -14.45
CA ILE A 154 -0.83 -2.55 -14.78
C ILE A 154 -1.54 -2.48 -16.11
N LYS A 155 -1.01 -3.17 -17.13
CA LYS A 155 -1.57 -3.17 -18.48
C LYS A 155 -1.95 -4.58 -18.89
N ASN A 156 -3.09 -4.71 -19.56
CA ASN A 156 -3.50 -5.98 -20.15
C ASN A 156 -4.16 -5.73 -21.48
N GLY A 157 -3.54 -6.26 -22.53
CA GLY A 157 -4.01 -6.16 -23.91
C GLY A 157 -4.64 -7.46 -24.41
N VAL A 158 -5.20 -7.42 -25.62
CA VAL A 158 -5.88 -8.53 -26.25
C VAL A 158 -5.65 -8.54 -27.75
N ALA A 159 -5.52 -9.73 -28.31
CA ALA A 159 -5.50 -9.94 -29.76
C ALA A 159 -6.26 -11.22 -30.09
N GLN A 160 -6.74 -11.31 -31.33
CA GLN A 160 -7.31 -12.54 -31.89
C GLN A 160 -6.72 -12.82 -33.27
N ILE A 161 -6.69 -14.08 -33.61
CA ILE A 161 -6.26 -14.58 -34.92
C ILE A 161 -7.43 -15.30 -35.53
N ASP A 162 -7.87 -14.85 -36.73
CA ASP A 162 -8.95 -15.41 -37.48
C ASP A 162 -8.45 -15.78 -38.88
N PHE A 163 -8.59 -17.03 -39.25
CA PHE A 163 -8.09 -17.52 -40.54
C PHE A 163 -6.60 -17.18 -40.75
N GLY A 164 -5.81 -17.20 -39.69
CA GLY A 164 -4.40 -16.83 -39.73
C GLY A 164 -4.11 -15.33 -39.75
N ASN A 165 -5.10 -14.47 -39.74
CA ASN A 165 -4.93 -13.01 -39.71
C ASN A 165 -5.12 -12.47 -38.31
N GLY A 166 -4.22 -11.56 -37.89
CA GLY A 166 -4.24 -10.99 -36.55
C GLY A 166 -4.95 -9.66 -36.43
N TYR A 167 -5.65 -9.49 -35.33
CA TYR A 167 -6.39 -8.27 -34.96
C TYR A 167 -6.12 -7.94 -33.50
N THR A 168 -5.58 -6.77 -33.25
CA THR A 168 -5.34 -6.28 -31.89
C THR A 168 -6.53 -5.50 -31.37
N GLY A 169 -6.87 -5.72 -30.11
CA GLY A 169 -7.90 -4.97 -29.41
C GLY A 169 -7.33 -3.88 -28.50
N ASN A 170 -8.16 -3.42 -27.57
CA ASN A 170 -7.79 -2.40 -26.62
C ASN A 170 -6.87 -2.93 -25.50
N ILE A 171 -6.21 -2.01 -24.85
CA ILE A 171 -5.43 -2.24 -23.64
C ILE A 171 -6.19 -1.59 -22.48
N VAL A 172 -6.41 -2.33 -21.40
CA VAL A 172 -6.92 -1.77 -20.13
C VAL A 172 -5.78 -1.51 -19.17
N VAL A 173 -5.92 -0.46 -18.36
CA VAL A 173 -4.85 0.06 -17.51
C VAL A 173 -5.38 0.31 -16.11
N ASN A 174 -4.58 -0.03 -15.11
CA ASN A 174 -4.79 0.38 -13.73
C ASN A 174 -3.49 0.92 -13.15
N ASP A 175 -3.58 1.95 -12.32
CA ASP A 175 -2.43 2.48 -11.60
C ASP A 175 -2.28 1.76 -10.26
N LEU A 176 -1.13 1.16 -10.02
CA LEU A 176 -0.82 0.60 -8.72
C LEU A 176 -0.30 1.70 -7.81
N THR A 177 -0.96 1.90 -6.69
CA THR A 177 -0.53 2.81 -5.64
C THR A 177 -0.21 2.03 -4.37
N THR A 178 0.92 2.35 -3.75
CA THR A 178 1.43 1.63 -2.57
C THR A 178 1.23 2.48 -1.32
N PRO A 179 0.58 1.93 -0.27
CA PRO A 179 0.42 2.63 0.99
C PRO A 179 1.75 3.06 1.60
N GLU A 180 1.74 4.25 2.20
CA GLU A 180 2.84 4.80 2.97
C GLU A 180 2.33 5.27 4.32
N VAL A 181 3.21 5.29 5.31
CA VAL A 181 2.90 5.81 6.65
C VAL A 181 4.17 6.34 7.27
N HIS A 182 4.06 7.44 7.99
CA HIS A 182 5.18 8.06 8.68
C HIS A 182 4.82 8.30 10.13
N LYS A 183 5.85 8.39 10.97
CA LYS A 183 5.71 8.65 12.39
C LYS A 183 6.68 9.73 12.82
N ASP A 184 6.20 10.59 13.70
CA ASP A 184 7.02 11.57 14.39
C ASP A 184 6.63 11.61 15.88
N VAL A 185 7.47 12.23 16.68
CA VAL A 185 7.20 12.54 18.07
C VAL A 185 7.35 14.06 18.25
N LEU A 186 6.29 14.67 18.78
CA LEU A 186 6.15 16.12 18.84
C LEU A 186 6.18 16.63 20.27
N ASP A 187 6.75 17.83 20.43
CA ASP A 187 6.65 18.61 21.65
C ASP A 187 5.18 19.04 21.86
N LYS A 188 4.72 18.94 23.08
CA LYS A 188 3.40 19.44 23.48
C LYS A 188 3.28 20.97 23.31
N GLU A 189 4.35 21.70 23.56
CA GLU A 189 4.31 23.16 23.64
C GLU A 189 4.21 23.82 22.28
N ASP A 190 5.02 23.38 21.30
CA ASP A 190 5.10 24.02 19.99
C ASP A 190 4.79 23.10 18.80
N GLY A 191 4.53 21.82 19.07
CA GLY A 191 4.22 20.83 18.04
C GLY A 191 5.37 20.49 17.10
N LYS A 192 6.59 20.87 17.45
CA LYS A 192 7.78 20.54 16.65
C LYS A 192 8.29 19.14 16.94
N SER A 193 8.97 18.55 15.95
CA SER A 193 9.63 17.26 16.12
C SER A 193 10.69 17.31 17.20
N ILE A 194 10.60 16.35 18.11
CA ILE A 194 11.61 16.11 19.17
C ILE A 194 12.22 14.71 19.03
N ASN A 195 12.19 14.16 17.84
CA ASN A 195 12.86 12.89 17.59
C ASN A 195 14.35 13.00 17.88
N ASN A 196 14.89 12.05 18.62
CA ASN A 196 16.25 12.02 19.17
C ASN A 196 16.55 13.07 20.27
N ASP A 197 15.55 13.77 20.74
CA ASP A 197 15.70 14.80 21.80
C ASP A 197 15.34 14.26 23.19
N THR A 198 15.56 15.11 24.18
CA THR A 198 15.30 14.82 25.59
C THR A 198 13.88 15.22 25.98
N VAL A 199 13.21 14.35 26.71
CA VAL A 199 11.91 14.59 27.35
C VAL A 199 12.08 14.49 28.86
N LYS A 200 11.62 15.47 29.60
CA LYS A 200 11.67 15.45 31.06
C LYS A 200 10.66 14.46 31.63
N LEU A 201 11.02 13.86 32.73
CA LEU A 201 10.08 13.00 33.48
C LEU A 201 8.85 13.79 33.90
N GLY A 202 7.67 13.27 33.56
CA GLY A 202 6.38 13.90 33.81
C GLY A 202 5.84 14.76 32.67
N ASP A 203 6.63 15.04 31.65
CA ASP A 203 6.18 15.78 30.49
C ASP A 203 5.27 14.93 29.59
N GLU A 204 4.34 15.60 28.93
CA GLU A 204 3.54 15.00 27.88
C GLU A 204 4.28 15.12 26.53
N VAL A 205 4.17 14.09 25.73
CA VAL A 205 4.62 14.08 24.35
C VAL A 205 3.50 13.54 23.44
N THR A 206 3.52 13.95 22.18
CA THR A 206 2.55 13.50 21.20
C THR A 206 3.23 12.69 20.11
N TYR A 207 2.81 11.45 19.94
CA TYR A 207 3.17 10.67 18.76
C TYR A 207 2.20 10.99 17.64
N LYS A 208 2.73 11.41 16.50
CA LYS A 208 1.97 11.68 15.29
C LYS A 208 2.14 10.53 14.31
N LEU A 209 1.04 9.89 13.95
CA LEU A 209 0.99 8.88 12.90
C LEU A 209 0.42 9.52 11.65
N GLU A 210 1.25 9.73 10.64
CA GLU A 210 0.84 10.32 9.37
C GLU A 210 0.31 9.23 8.46
N GLY A 211 -1.01 9.14 8.36
CA GLY A 211 -1.69 8.17 7.53
C GLY A 211 -1.49 8.46 6.04
N TRP A 212 -1.61 7.41 5.25
CA TRP A 212 -1.56 7.52 3.81
C TRP A 212 -2.76 8.25 3.26
N VAL A 213 -2.54 9.13 2.31
CA VAL A 213 -3.63 9.69 1.51
C VAL A 213 -3.95 8.68 0.41
N VAL A 214 -5.03 7.92 0.63
CA VAL A 214 -5.57 7.01 -0.36
C VAL A 214 -6.04 7.85 -1.54
N PRO A 215 -5.57 7.57 -2.78
CA PRO A 215 -5.89 8.43 -3.91
C PRO A 215 -7.37 8.40 -4.28
N ALA A 216 -7.83 9.48 -4.87
CA ALA A 216 -9.12 9.53 -5.56
C ALA A 216 -9.11 8.66 -6.82
N ASN A 217 -10.27 8.51 -7.45
CA ASN A 217 -10.40 7.73 -8.68
C ASN A 217 -9.96 6.27 -8.51
N ARG A 218 -10.49 5.63 -7.48
CA ARG A 218 -10.15 4.24 -7.12
C ARG A 218 -11.03 3.23 -7.83
N GLY A 219 -10.47 2.04 -8.04
CA GLY A 219 -11.18 0.86 -8.49
C GLY A 219 -11.72 -0.03 -7.35
N TYR A 220 -11.73 0.46 -6.11
CA TYR A 220 -12.12 -0.31 -4.92
C TYR A 220 -12.74 0.57 -3.86
N ASP A 221 -13.56 -0.03 -2.98
CA ASP A 221 -14.04 0.61 -1.76
C ASP A 221 -13.07 0.37 -0.61
N LEU A 222 -12.99 1.31 0.32
CA LEU A 222 -12.25 1.13 1.56
C LEU A 222 -13.07 0.28 2.54
N PHE A 223 -12.42 -0.68 3.20
CA PHE A 223 -13.00 -1.45 4.29
C PHE A 223 -12.10 -1.52 5.53
N GLU A 224 -10.85 -1.09 5.39
CA GLU A 224 -9.89 -1.01 6.49
C GLU A 224 -8.99 0.20 6.32
N TYR A 225 -8.88 0.97 7.40
CA TYR A 225 -7.90 2.05 7.57
C TYR A 225 -7.61 2.14 9.07
N LYS A 226 -6.43 1.66 9.47
CA LYS A 226 -6.17 1.36 10.87
C LYS A 226 -4.71 1.61 11.23
N PHE A 227 -4.50 2.16 12.43
CA PHE A 227 -3.18 2.30 13.05
C PHE A 227 -3.07 1.36 14.24
N VAL A 228 -1.94 0.69 14.37
CA VAL A 228 -1.57 -0.09 15.55
C VAL A 228 -0.23 0.42 16.05
N ASP A 229 -0.22 0.99 17.24
CA ASP A 229 0.98 1.49 17.89
C ASP A 229 1.36 0.59 19.06
N HIS A 230 2.65 0.40 19.26
CA HIS A 230 3.20 -0.39 20.34
C HIS A 230 3.89 0.55 21.34
N LEU A 231 3.08 1.18 22.22
CA LEU A 231 3.62 2.07 23.23
C LEU A 231 4.53 1.30 24.19
N GLN A 232 5.65 1.90 24.53
CA GLN A 232 6.52 1.40 25.60
C GLN A 232 5.86 1.76 26.95
N HIS A 233 4.81 1.02 27.30
CA HIS A 233 3.85 1.34 28.37
C HIS A 233 4.46 1.45 29.76
N THR A 234 5.62 0.87 29.96
CA THR A 234 6.38 1.01 31.24
C THR A 234 6.97 2.41 31.40
N HIS A 235 7.13 3.15 30.33
CA HIS A 235 7.73 4.48 30.27
C HIS A 235 6.76 5.56 29.86
N ASP A 236 5.77 5.22 29.03
CA ASP A 236 4.77 6.14 28.50
C ASP A 236 3.37 5.74 28.97
N LEU A 237 2.72 6.63 29.70
CA LEU A 237 1.34 6.49 30.12
C LEU A 237 0.42 7.07 29.03
N TYR A 238 -0.40 6.24 28.41
CA TYR A 238 -1.40 6.70 27.44
C TYR A 238 -2.43 7.61 28.13
N LEU A 239 -2.67 8.80 27.57
CA LEU A 239 -3.64 9.76 28.09
C LEU A 239 -4.86 9.91 27.20
N LYS A 240 -4.67 10.18 25.92
CA LYS A 240 -5.72 10.44 24.94
C LYS A 240 -5.18 10.34 23.52
N ASP A 241 -6.10 10.31 22.58
CA ASP A 241 -5.81 10.37 21.15
C ASP A 241 -6.78 11.31 20.42
N LYS A 242 -6.38 11.68 19.22
CA LYS A 242 -7.16 12.48 18.31
C LYS A 242 -6.85 12.08 16.88
N VAL A 243 -7.88 11.90 16.07
CA VAL A 243 -7.73 11.57 14.65
C VAL A 243 -8.37 12.67 13.80
N VAL A 244 -7.62 13.16 12.80
CA VAL A 244 -7.98 14.36 12.04
C VAL A 244 -7.94 14.06 10.54
N ALA A 245 -8.94 14.53 9.81
CA ALA A 245 -8.98 14.44 8.36
C ALA A 245 -7.80 15.20 7.74
N LYS A 246 -7.03 14.50 6.96
CA LYS A 246 -5.83 15.00 6.26
C LYS A 246 -6.19 15.72 4.96
N VAL A 247 -7.32 15.34 4.40
CA VAL A 247 -7.89 15.86 3.15
C VAL A 247 -9.40 16.04 3.33
N ALA A 248 -10.04 16.81 2.46
CA ALA A 248 -11.49 16.81 2.38
C ALA A 248 -11.97 15.43 1.89
N ILE A 249 -13.01 14.89 2.51
CA ILE A 249 -13.56 13.56 2.25
C ILE A 249 -14.98 13.72 1.75
N THR A 250 -15.26 13.24 0.54
CA THR A 250 -16.62 13.24 -0.02
C THR A 250 -17.23 11.85 0.13
N LEU A 251 -18.41 11.78 0.71
CA LEU A 251 -19.16 10.55 0.87
C LEU A 251 -20.01 10.27 -0.38
N LYS A 252 -20.47 9.02 -0.53
CA LYS A 252 -21.30 8.60 -1.67
C LYS A 252 -22.62 9.34 -1.79
N ASP A 253 -23.16 9.86 -0.67
CA ASP A 253 -24.37 10.69 -0.64
C ASP A 253 -24.11 12.16 -0.99
N GLY A 254 -22.87 12.55 -1.28
CA GLY A 254 -22.47 13.93 -1.59
C GLY A 254 -22.05 14.76 -0.38
N THR A 255 -22.18 14.25 0.83
CA THR A 255 -21.70 14.94 2.04
C THR A 255 -20.18 15.10 1.98
N VAL A 256 -19.69 16.29 2.32
CA VAL A 256 -18.27 16.61 2.37
C VAL A 256 -17.83 16.81 3.81
N ILE A 257 -16.83 16.04 4.24
CA ILE A 257 -16.15 16.25 5.51
C ILE A 257 -14.90 17.10 5.23
N PRO A 258 -14.82 18.32 5.78
CA PRO A 258 -13.69 19.20 5.50
C PRO A 258 -12.35 18.64 6.04
N LYS A 259 -11.25 19.01 5.39
CA LYS A 259 -9.91 18.83 5.93
C LYS A 259 -9.83 19.44 7.34
N GLY A 260 -9.15 18.75 8.26
CA GLY A 260 -8.97 19.20 9.64
C GLY A 260 -10.10 18.79 10.59
N THR A 261 -11.17 18.17 10.09
CA THR A 261 -12.27 17.67 10.92
C THR A 261 -11.78 16.55 11.84
N ASN A 262 -12.20 16.60 13.10
CA ASN A 262 -12.01 15.50 14.05
C ASN A 262 -12.90 14.32 13.63
N LEU A 263 -12.29 13.17 13.39
CA LEU A 263 -12.96 11.97 12.86
C LEU A 263 -13.27 10.93 13.95
N VAL A 264 -13.19 11.29 15.23
CA VAL A 264 -13.34 10.34 16.34
C VAL A 264 -14.66 9.56 16.29
N GLN A 265 -15.75 10.19 15.84
CA GLN A 265 -17.07 9.54 15.73
C GLN A 265 -17.10 8.39 14.71
N TYR A 266 -16.16 8.36 13.78
CA TYR A 266 -16.05 7.33 12.73
C TYR A 266 -15.03 6.25 13.06
N THR A 267 -14.44 6.29 14.25
CA THR A 267 -13.36 5.41 14.69
C THR A 267 -13.69 4.71 15.99
N GLU A 268 -12.96 3.63 16.22
CA GLU A 268 -12.92 2.92 17.50
C GLU A 268 -11.47 2.81 17.95
N THR A 269 -11.22 3.15 19.22
CA THR A 269 -9.90 3.07 19.84
C THR A 269 -9.92 1.98 20.92
N VAL A 270 -8.92 1.09 20.88
CA VAL A 270 -8.69 0.07 21.89
C VAL A 270 -7.25 0.20 22.38
N TYR A 271 -7.09 0.37 23.69
CA TYR A 271 -5.78 0.39 24.34
C TYR A 271 -5.66 -0.69 25.40
N ASN A 272 -4.60 -1.51 25.28
CA ASN A 272 -4.28 -2.53 26.24
C ASN A 272 -3.17 -2.03 27.20
N LYS A 273 -3.54 -1.74 28.43
CA LYS A 273 -2.62 -1.20 29.44
C LYS A 273 -1.50 -2.16 29.82
N GLU A 274 -1.71 -3.47 29.67
CA GLU A 274 -0.76 -4.50 30.05
C GLU A 274 0.32 -4.73 29.02
N THR A 275 0.01 -4.50 27.73
CA THR A 275 0.92 -4.72 26.62
C THR A 275 1.41 -3.43 25.97
N GLY A 276 0.69 -2.32 26.16
CA GLY A 276 0.96 -1.05 25.46
C GLY A 276 0.43 -1.02 24.04
N ARG A 277 -0.34 -2.03 23.61
CA ARG A 277 -0.92 -2.05 22.28
C ARG A 277 -2.09 -1.07 22.18
N TYR A 278 -1.92 -0.09 21.30
CA TYR A 278 -2.92 0.88 20.92
C TYR A 278 -3.41 0.55 19.51
N GLU A 279 -4.72 0.56 19.30
CA GLU A 279 -5.34 0.38 18.00
C GLU A 279 -6.41 1.44 17.77
N LEU A 280 -6.28 2.18 16.68
CA LEU A 280 -7.33 3.06 16.18
C LEU A 280 -7.75 2.56 14.80
N ALA A 281 -9.01 2.16 14.67
CA ALA A 281 -9.58 1.67 13.44
C ALA A 281 -10.78 2.52 13.01
N PHE A 282 -10.85 2.87 11.73
CA PHE A 282 -12.07 3.43 11.16
C PHE A 282 -13.13 2.33 11.06
N LYS A 283 -14.37 2.70 11.34
CA LYS A 283 -15.52 1.79 11.20
C LYS A 283 -15.71 1.41 9.74
N ALA A 284 -15.87 0.12 9.47
CA ALA A 284 -15.97 -0.40 8.11
C ALA A 284 -17.20 0.14 7.35
N ASP A 285 -18.32 0.32 8.04
CA ASP A 285 -19.53 0.92 7.47
C ASP A 285 -19.34 2.37 7.06
N PHE A 286 -18.59 3.15 7.84
CA PHE A 286 -18.20 4.51 7.44
C PHE A 286 -17.30 4.51 6.20
N LEU A 287 -16.25 3.68 6.20
CA LEU A 287 -15.32 3.58 5.06
C LEU A 287 -16.04 3.19 3.76
N ALA A 288 -17.04 2.32 3.84
CA ALA A 288 -17.88 1.93 2.72
C ALA A 288 -18.67 3.11 2.11
N GLN A 289 -18.93 4.17 2.88
CA GLN A 289 -19.61 5.37 2.43
C GLN A 289 -18.69 6.38 1.74
N VAL A 290 -17.39 6.22 1.82
CA VAL A 290 -16.43 7.12 1.16
C VAL A 290 -16.47 6.90 -0.35
N SER A 291 -16.72 7.98 -1.11
CA SER A 291 -16.74 7.92 -2.57
C SER A 291 -15.40 7.50 -3.14
N ARG A 292 -15.40 6.61 -4.12
CA ARG A 292 -14.19 6.21 -4.87
C ARG A 292 -13.55 7.40 -5.61
N SER A 293 -14.31 8.44 -5.90
CA SER A 293 -13.82 9.68 -6.53
C SER A 293 -13.16 10.65 -5.55
N SER A 294 -13.25 10.37 -4.24
CA SER A 294 -12.67 11.19 -3.18
C SER A 294 -11.38 10.58 -2.66
N ALA A 295 -10.34 11.39 -2.46
CA ALA A 295 -9.21 11.00 -1.63
C ALA A 295 -9.68 10.74 -0.19
N PHE A 296 -8.94 9.91 0.55
CA PHE A 296 -9.16 9.66 1.96
C PHE A 296 -7.83 9.61 2.70
N GLY A 297 -7.73 10.32 3.81
CA GLY A 297 -6.54 10.27 4.64
C GLY A 297 -6.79 10.89 6.00
N ALA A 298 -6.10 10.35 7.01
CA ALA A 298 -6.18 10.81 8.36
C ALA A 298 -4.83 10.72 9.06
N ASP A 299 -4.59 11.66 9.99
CA ASP A 299 -3.49 11.61 10.92
C ASP A 299 -4.01 11.29 12.32
N ASP A 300 -3.30 10.40 13.01
CA ASP A 300 -3.58 10.03 14.40
C ASP A 300 -2.54 10.64 15.33
N PHE A 301 -3.01 11.25 16.42
CA PHE A 301 -2.18 11.88 17.44
C PHE A 301 -2.42 11.19 18.76
N ILE A 302 -1.37 10.57 19.32
CA ILE A 302 -1.43 9.85 20.58
C ILE A 302 -0.65 10.64 21.62
N VAL A 303 -1.33 11.10 22.67
CA VAL A 303 -0.72 11.86 23.77
C VAL A 303 -0.41 10.92 24.91
N VAL A 304 0.84 10.92 25.32
CA VAL A 304 1.34 10.13 26.44
C VAL A 304 2.05 11.03 27.45
N LYS A 305 2.18 10.54 28.69
CA LYS A 305 2.98 11.18 29.74
C LYS A 305 4.19 10.29 30.04
N ARG A 306 5.39 10.86 30.01
CA ARG A 306 6.61 10.15 30.35
C ARG A 306 6.67 9.89 31.86
N ILE A 307 6.61 8.63 32.26
CA ILE A 307 6.53 8.23 33.68
C ILE A 307 7.77 7.51 34.19
N LYS A 308 8.73 7.20 33.31
CA LYS A 308 9.97 6.51 33.68
C LYS A 308 11.13 7.01 32.82
N ALA A 309 12.29 7.14 33.44
CA ALA A 309 13.54 7.50 32.75
C ALA A 309 14.04 6.36 31.85
N GLY A 310 14.75 6.70 30.82
CA GLY A 310 15.34 5.79 29.86
C GLY A 310 15.10 6.24 28.42
N ASP A 311 15.56 5.44 27.48
CA ASP A 311 15.33 5.63 26.06
C ASP A 311 13.99 4.99 25.69
N VAL A 312 13.13 5.76 25.03
CA VAL A 312 11.81 5.31 24.62
C VAL A 312 11.71 5.30 23.12
N TYR A 313 11.59 4.10 22.58
CA TYR A 313 11.40 3.83 21.15
C TYR A 313 9.93 3.63 20.86
N ASN A 314 9.49 4.11 19.72
CA ASN A 314 8.12 3.90 19.30
C ASN A 314 8.01 3.70 17.78
N THR A 315 7.31 2.67 17.38
CA THR A 315 7.04 2.27 16.01
C THR A 315 5.57 1.90 15.89
N ALA A 316 4.97 2.16 14.75
CA ALA A 316 3.58 1.79 14.49
C ALA A 316 3.44 1.03 13.17
N ASP A 317 2.36 0.28 13.09
CA ASP A 317 1.89 -0.37 11.88
C ASP A 317 0.63 0.33 11.36
N PHE A 318 0.51 0.41 10.05
CA PHE A 318 -0.64 0.96 9.36
C PHE A 318 -1.24 -0.09 8.42
N PHE A 319 -2.57 -0.15 8.39
CA PHE A 319 -3.30 -1.13 7.57
C PHE A 319 -4.31 -0.41 6.69
N VAL A 320 -4.31 -0.75 5.42
CA VAL A 320 -5.35 -0.34 4.47
C VAL A 320 -5.74 -1.52 3.61
N ASN A 321 -7.01 -1.91 3.66
CA ASN A 321 -7.56 -3.02 2.87
C ASN A 321 -6.66 -4.27 2.84
N GLY A 322 -6.22 -4.74 4.00
CA GLY A 322 -5.37 -5.93 4.14
C GLY A 322 -3.88 -5.70 3.87
N ASN A 323 -3.47 -4.52 3.44
CA ASN A 323 -2.07 -4.17 3.27
C ASN A 323 -1.50 -3.59 4.57
N LYS A 324 -0.33 -4.08 4.98
CA LYS A 324 0.36 -3.62 6.18
C LYS A 324 1.65 -2.87 5.81
N VAL A 325 1.83 -1.69 6.40
CA VAL A 325 3.03 -0.87 6.25
C VAL A 325 3.52 -0.46 7.63
N LYS A 326 4.83 -0.40 7.81
CA LYS A 326 5.46 -0.02 9.07
C LYS A 326 6.01 1.41 8.98
N THR A 327 5.88 2.16 10.09
CA THR A 327 6.48 3.50 10.21
C THR A 327 7.97 3.42 10.52
N GLU A 328 8.63 4.58 10.46
CA GLU A 328 9.93 4.80 11.08
C GLU A 328 9.81 4.58 12.61
N THR A 329 10.92 4.23 13.24
CA THR A 329 11.03 4.22 14.70
C THR A 329 11.51 5.58 15.19
N VAL A 330 10.75 6.21 16.06
CA VAL A 330 11.16 7.45 16.75
C VAL A 330 11.72 7.12 18.12
N VAL A 331 12.60 7.98 18.65
CA VAL A 331 13.21 7.81 19.96
C VAL A 331 13.26 9.12 20.71
N THR A 332 12.98 9.09 22.00
CA THR A 332 13.22 10.19 22.92
C THR A 332 13.94 9.68 24.18
N HIS A 333 14.69 10.56 24.81
CA HIS A 333 15.55 10.21 25.94
C HIS A 333 15.08 10.95 27.19
N THR A 334 14.85 10.22 28.27
CA THR A 334 14.51 10.82 29.56
C THR A 334 15.59 10.53 30.58
N PRO A 335 16.30 11.55 31.04
CA PRO A 335 17.36 11.37 32.03
C PRO A 335 16.78 10.95 33.38
N GLU A 336 17.57 10.20 34.15
CA GLU A 336 17.24 9.89 35.54
C GLU A 336 17.28 11.16 36.38
N LYS A 337 16.40 11.25 37.38
CA LYS A 337 16.50 12.31 38.38
C LYS A 337 17.88 12.20 39.08
N PRO A 338 18.59 13.32 39.29
CA PRO A 338 19.82 13.29 40.08
C PRO A 338 19.49 12.65 41.44
N LYS A 339 20.28 11.64 41.82
CA LYS A 339 20.19 11.10 43.18
C LYS A 339 20.53 12.22 44.18
N PRO A 340 19.71 12.41 45.25
CA PRO A 340 20.10 13.35 46.30
C PRO A 340 21.49 12.97 46.79
N VAL A 341 22.43 13.91 46.74
CA VAL A 341 23.72 13.71 47.38
C VAL A 341 23.44 13.64 48.88
N MET A 342 23.55 12.45 49.46
CA MET A 342 23.49 12.33 50.93
C MET A 342 24.63 13.22 51.51
N PRO A 343 24.32 14.12 52.45
CA PRO A 343 25.37 14.85 53.13
C PRO A 343 26.32 13.82 53.75
N GLN A 344 27.59 13.88 53.34
CA GLN A 344 28.59 13.06 54.01
C GLN A 344 28.56 13.46 55.47
N LYS A 345 28.32 12.48 56.32
CA LYS A 345 28.44 12.63 57.76
C LYS A 345 29.89 13.02 58.02
N VAL A 346 30.11 14.31 58.24
CA VAL A 346 31.42 14.81 58.68
C VAL A 346 31.59 14.25 60.09
N THR A 347 32.40 13.21 60.22
CA THR A 347 32.88 12.77 61.52
C THR A 347 33.74 13.88 62.08
N PRO A 348 33.42 14.40 63.27
CA PRO A 348 34.29 15.41 63.91
C PRO A 348 35.66 14.80 64.08
N LYS A 349 36.70 15.39 63.44
CA LYS A 349 38.10 15.06 63.70
C LYS A 349 38.36 15.50 65.10
N ALA A 350 38.83 14.60 65.93
CA ALA A 350 39.34 14.94 67.28
C ALA A 350 40.37 16.09 67.21
N PRO A 351 40.33 17.03 68.17
CA PRO A 351 41.26 18.17 68.13
C PRO A 351 42.71 17.69 68.18
N ALA A 352 43.45 17.97 67.15
CA ALA A 352 44.88 17.74 67.14
C ALA A 352 45.54 18.80 68.01
N LEU A 353 46.46 18.33 68.90
CA LEU A 353 47.34 19.19 69.73
C LEU A 353 48.16 20.15 68.87
N PRO A 354 48.38 21.40 69.25
CA PRO A 354 49.08 22.36 68.46
C PRO A 354 50.54 21.98 68.28
N SER A 355 50.95 21.74 67.05
CA SER A 355 52.37 21.76 66.69
C SER A 355 52.69 23.14 66.14
N THR A 356 53.66 23.80 66.76
CA THR A 356 54.22 25.05 66.31
C THR A 356 54.97 24.87 65.02
N GLY A 357 54.59 25.66 64.01
CA GLY A 357 55.47 25.95 62.87
C GLY A 357 54.94 25.49 61.52
N GLU A 358 54.72 26.50 60.74
CA GLU A 358 54.68 26.60 59.27
C GLU A 358 53.35 26.71 58.58
N GLN A 359 53.33 27.73 57.85
CA GLN A 359 52.39 28.48 57.01
C GLN A 359 51.30 27.72 56.30
N GLY A 360 50.09 28.31 56.41
CA GLY A 360 48.90 27.90 55.83
C GLY A 360 48.78 28.08 54.31
N VAL A 361 48.27 27.08 53.65
CA VAL A 361 47.68 27.25 52.35
C VAL A 361 46.17 27.38 52.59
N SER A 362 45.65 28.52 52.18
CA SER A 362 44.28 28.94 52.45
C SER A 362 43.25 28.00 51.80
N VAL A 363 42.27 27.58 52.58
CA VAL A 363 41.09 26.74 52.19
C VAL A 363 40.18 27.46 51.20
N LEU A 364 40.52 28.67 50.77
CA LEU A 364 39.69 29.47 49.85
C LEU A 364 39.79 29.06 48.35
N THR A 365 40.79 28.24 47.97
CA THR A 365 41.03 27.89 46.59
C THR A 365 40.20 26.64 46.14
N VAL A 366 39.66 25.84 47.06
CA VAL A 366 38.96 24.63 46.77
C VAL A 366 37.45 24.88 46.58
N LEU A 367 36.91 25.95 47.16
CA LEU A 367 35.51 26.33 47.00
C LEU A 367 35.24 27.08 45.67
N GLY A 368 36.27 27.70 45.09
CA GLY A 368 36.16 28.41 43.81
C GLY A 368 36.08 27.46 42.60
N ALA A 369 36.74 26.30 42.68
CA ALA A 369 36.77 25.35 41.59
C ALA A 369 35.46 24.50 41.49
N ALA A 370 34.79 24.30 42.62
CA ALA A 370 33.52 23.57 42.64
C ALA A 370 32.35 24.41 42.16
N LEU A 371 32.39 25.74 42.28
CA LEU A 371 31.36 26.66 41.79
C LEU A 371 31.50 26.95 40.31
N LEU A 372 32.68 26.87 39.73
CA LEU A 372 32.91 27.05 38.28
C LEU A 372 32.51 25.83 37.46
N SER A 373 32.51 24.64 38.05
CA SER A 373 32.05 23.43 37.36
C SER A 373 30.54 23.28 37.32
N LEU A 374 29.81 23.98 38.21
CA LEU A 374 28.31 23.99 38.20
C LEU A 374 27.75 25.06 37.25
N LEU A 375 28.50 26.09 36.89
CA LEU A 375 28.09 27.12 35.93
C LEU A 375 28.49 26.83 34.51
N GLY A 376 29.35 25.83 34.27
CA GLY A 376 29.77 25.39 32.94
C GLY A 376 28.79 24.43 32.22
N LEU A 377 27.76 23.96 32.91
CA LEU A 377 26.75 23.01 32.36
C LEU A 377 25.49 23.67 31.88
N VAL A 378 25.36 25.00 31.96
CA VAL A 378 24.28 25.73 31.28
C VAL A 378 24.84 26.20 29.93
N GLY A 379 24.98 25.25 29.03
CA GLY A 379 25.45 25.48 27.67
C GLY A 379 24.46 26.28 26.86
N PHE A 380 24.83 27.47 26.47
CA PHE A 380 24.17 28.25 25.43
C PHE A 380 24.14 27.47 24.13
N LYS A 381 22.96 27.01 23.70
CA LYS A 381 22.75 26.67 22.32
C LYS A 381 22.52 27.94 21.51
N LYS A 382 23.56 28.42 20.84
CA LYS A 382 23.44 29.42 19.79
C LYS A 382 22.74 28.76 18.60
N ARG A 383 21.59 29.30 18.23
CA ARG A 383 20.94 29.07 16.92
C ARG A 383 21.85 29.63 15.84
N GLN A 384 22.17 28.81 14.84
CA GLN A 384 22.56 29.32 13.53
C GLN A 384 21.30 29.28 12.64
N GLN A 385 21.14 30.34 11.91
CA GLN A 385 20.07 30.60 10.92
C GLN A 385 20.08 29.58 9.77
#